data_1617bb5bbf2ca96910f84415a0285d93
#
_entry.id   1617bb5bbf2ca96910f84415a0285d93
#
_cell.length_a   1.000
_cell.length_b   1.000
_cell.length_c   1.000
_cell.angle_alpha   90.00
_cell.angle_beta   90.00
_cell.angle_gamma   90.00
#
_symmetry.space_group_name_H-M   'P 1'
#
loop_
_entity.id
_entity.type
_entity.pdbx_description
1 polymer ?
#
loop_
_entity_poly.entity_id
_entity_poly.type
_entity_poly.pdbx_seq_one_letter_code
_entity_poly.pdbx_strand_id
1 'polypeptide(L)'
;DQSFGWFFSNWGPAFARDGVDGWANDPAGIIVDTDGVGTVEHPYGSSSFLNAFLGGNNVLNQQYTGERYEWKPYKSVENFFRSGSVSNTSVNIRGASDDGNLSYTVNYGNLDEEGFTPGNGLRRNNLSVGGRAVLSNKFTVQGSMNYSNTSFVSPPVAASRGNGTLGWSTFGNVFFTPRNVDLMGLPFTIPENGGSIYYRNGNDIINPNWSVANAQGGQTVNRVNATTSLTYDFNDNISLTYRYGLDWYNERNKDYSNKNGVNFNDAIFGYLRTWDNNVNIHNHYVSLNGSYDLSDDVGLAFNVGATSNRRTYERSGVSSTGQIVYGVIQHFNYENQTPLAFESAQNTLGVFGSADIDYKDYLFVTLQARNDWVSNLPSENNSMFYPSASVSFLPTSMDENFKSENLSYLKVRAGYGTSASFPGGYPTVNTVGQSTNVNGGLNGGIITNSVSNFQANPDLKPELLGELEFGVDARVWKNRIGINASYYERNTKDLIVFKPLPTSSGYTS
;
A
#
# COMPACT_ATOMS: atom_id res chain seq x y z
N ASP A 1 -5.03 11.14 42.65
CA ASP A 1 -5.74 9.89 42.44
C ASP A 1 -4.89 8.99 41.56
N GLN A 2 -4.40 7.91 42.13
CA GLN A 2 -3.46 7.02 41.48
C GLN A 2 -4.13 5.71 41.04
N SER A 3 -5.44 5.67 41.13
CA SER A 3 -6.20 4.54 40.65
C SER A 3 -6.11 4.45 39.13
N PHE A 4 -6.11 3.23 38.64
CA PHE A 4 -6.10 2.93 37.20
C PHE A 4 -7.25 3.51 36.41
N GLY A 5 -8.25 4.09 37.08
CA GLY A 5 -9.60 4.26 36.56
C GLY A 5 -9.67 4.98 35.23
N TRP A 6 -8.89 6.00 35.01
CA TRP A 6 -9.12 6.92 33.89
C TRP A 6 -7.90 7.18 33.02
N PHE A 7 -6.70 6.82 33.48
CA PHE A 7 -5.49 7.14 32.72
C PHE A 7 -4.95 5.95 31.97
N PHE A 8 -4.89 6.08 30.68
CA PHE A 8 -4.27 5.17 29.76
C PHE A 8 -2.81 5.61 29.56
N SER A 9 -1.92 5.07 30.38
CA SER A 9 -0.51 5.46 30.42
C SER A 9 0.35 4.30 30.91
N ASN A 10 1.48 4.05 30.27
CA ASN A 10 2.41 3.00 30.66
C ASN A 10 3.18 3.25 31.96
N TRP A 11 3.06 4.43 32.57
CA TRP A 11 3.68 4.71 33.88
C TRP A 11 3.02 3.92 34.99
N GLY A 12 1.71 3.89 35.03
CA GLY A 12 0.97 3.28 36.13
C GLY A 12 1.16 3.99 37.47
N PRO A 13 0.59 3.43 38.55
CA PRO A 13 0.72 3.96 39.91
C PRO A 13 2.06 3.60 40.55
N ALA A 14 2.29 4.13 41.76
CA ALA A 14 3.42 3.76 42.58
C ALA A 14 3.31 2.29 43.06
N PHE A 15 4.45 1.66 43.27
CA PHE A 15 4.54 0.31 43.81
C PHE A 15 4.83 0.35 45.31
N ALA A 16 4.29 -0.61 46.05
CA ALA A 16 4.58 -0.93 47.45
C ALA A 16 4.96 0.26 48.33
N ARG A 17 4.02 1.20 48.55
CA ARG A 17 4.17 2.35 49.46
C ARG A 17 3.01 2.39 50.43
N ASP A 18 3.33 2.70 51.69
CA ASP A 18 2.31 2.96 52.70
C ASP A 18 1.38 4.09 52.22
N GLY A 19 0.09 3.84 52.31
CA GLY A 19 -0.95 4.81 51.98
C GLY A 19 -1.23 5.00 50.46
N VAL A 20 -0.78 4.08 49.61
CA VAL A 20 -1.17 4.03 48.19
C VAL A 20 -2.29 3.02 48.01
N ASP A 21 -3.42 3.47 47.46
CA ASP A 21 -4.49 2.58 47.05
C ASP A 21 -4.04 1.67 45.91
N GLY A 22 -4.46 0.42 45.94
CA GLY A 22 -4.23 -0.52 44.83
C GLY A 22 -5.14 -0.25 43.64
N TRP A 23 -5.92 -1.26 43.26
CA TRP A 23 -7.04 -1.05 42.35
C TRP A 23 -8.07 -0.13 43.02
N ALA A 24 -8.67 0.75 42.22
CA ALA A 24 -9.70 1.65 42.73
C ALA A 24 -10.77 0.87 43.51
N ASN A 25 -11.07 1.33 44.74
CA ASN A 25 -12.01 0.73 45.70
C ASN A 25 -11.55 -0.58 46.34
N ASP A 26 -10.27 -0.92 46.36
CA ASP A 26 -9.80 -2.01 47.22
C ASP A 26 -9.83 -1.59 48.70
N PRO A 27 -10.74 -2.11 49.54
CA PRO A 27 -10.88 -1.67 50.92
C PRO A 27 -9.68 -2.08 51.80
N ALA A 28 -8.89 -3.06 51.37
CA ALA A 28 -7.70 -3.51 52.08
C ALA A 28 -6.44 -2.71 51.66
N GLY A 29 -6.49 -1.99 50.53
CA GLY A 29 -5.32 -1.32 49.97
C GLY A 29 -4.19 -2.27 49.62
N ILE A 30 -2.96 -1.74 49.52
CA ILE A 30 -1.77 -2.52 49.27
C ILE A 30 -1.31 -3.17 50.57
N ILE A 31 -1.27 -4.51 50.59
CA ILE A 31 -0.71 -5.31 51.66
C ILE A 31 0.69 -5.75 51.23
N VAL A 32 1.70 -5.38 52.01
CA VAL A 32 3.10 -5.77 51.75
C VAL A 32 3.39 -7.01 52.62
N ASP A 33 3.83 -8.07 51.95
CA ASP A 33 4.23 -9.30 52.64
C ASP A 33 5.66 -9.21 53.22
N THR A 34 6.11 -10.33 53.84
CA THR A 34 7.43 -10.44 54.48
C THR A 34 8.59 -10.33 53.48
N ASP A 35 8.33 -10.56 52.19
CA ASP A 35 9.32 -10.50 51.12
C ASP A 35 9.37 -9.09 50.45
N GLY A 36 8.56 -8.15 50.98
CA GLY A 36 8.49 -6.79 50.49
C GLY A 36 7.67 -6.62 49.21
N VAL A 37 6.95 -7.65 48.80
CA VAL A 37 6.05 -7.61 47.62
C VAL A 37 4.68 -7.10 48.06
N GLY A 38 4.20 -6.04 47.44
CA GLY A 38 2.83 -5.55 47.61
C GLY A 38 1.83 -6.47 46.91
N THR A 39 0.70 -6.70 47.55
CA THR A 39 -0.45 -7.40 46.93
C THR A 39 -1.71 -6.57 47.09
N VAL A 40 -2.60 -6.67 46.12
CA VAL A 40 -3.91 -6.01 46.10
C VAL A 40 -4.99 -7.05 45.84
N GLU A 41 -6.25 -6.70 46.04
CA GLU A 41 -7.34 -7.55 45.56
C GLU A 41 -7.24 -7.78 44.05
N HIS A 42 -7.55 -9.00 43.64
CA HIS A 42 -7.47 -9.34 42.21
C HIS A 42 -8.47 -8.48 41.35
N PRO A 43 -8.05 -7.91 40.20
CA PRO A 43 -8.88 -7.00 39.43
C PRO A 43 -10.21 -7.59 38.93
N TYR A 44 -10.31 -8.90 38.87
CA TYR A 44 -11.53 -9.62 38.45
C TYR A 44 -12.31 -10.22 39.63
N GLY A 45 -11.93 -9.93 40.86
CA GLY A 45 -12.65 -10.36 42.04
C GLY A 45 -13.97 -9.60 42.29
N SER A 46 -14.75 -10.06 43.26
CA SER A 46 -16.11 -9.55 43.52
C SER A 46 -16.18 -8.10 43.97
N SER A 47 -15.17 -7.59 44.64
CA SER A 47 -15.07 -6.19 45.07
C SER A 47 -14.36 -5.29 44.06
N SER A 48 -13.86 -5.86 42.97
CA SER A 48 -13.18 -5.06 41.94
C SER A 48 -14.12 -4.07 41.24
N PHE A 49 -13.54 -2.99 40.73
CA PHE A 49 -14.29 -1.99 39.94
C PHE A 49 -14.82 -2.57 38.61
N LEU A 50 -14.33 -3.73 38.18
CA LEU A 50 -14.81 -4.45 37.00
C LEU A 50 -16.05 -5.31 37.26
N ASN A 51 -16.43 -5.49 38.50
CA ASN A 51 -17.57 -6.35 38.87
C ASN A 51 -18.88 -5.95 38.16
N ALA A 52 -19.09 -4.67 37.91
CA ALA A 52 -20.25 -4.18 37.16
C ALA A 52 -20.30 -4.72 35.71
N PHE A 53 -19.17 -5.04 35.11
CA PHE A 53 -19.06 -5.61 33.76
C PHE A 53 -19.10 -7.12 33.76
N LEU A 54 -18.52 -7.74 34.78
CA LEU A 54 -18.46 -9.17 34.89
C LEU A 54 -19.80 -9.75 35.38
N GLY A 55 -20.56 -8.97 36.14
CA GLY A 55 -21.76 -9.49 36.82
C GLY A 55 -21.41 -10.49 37.93
N GLY A 56 -22.00 -10.36 39.08
CA GLY A 56 -21.57 -11.06 40.31
C GLY A 56 -21.56 -12.60 40.32
N ASN A 57 -21.97 -13.23 39.22
CA ASN A 57 -22.03 -14.71 39.11
C ASN A 57 -21.24 -15.25 37.88
N ASN A 58 -20.40 -14.45 37.26
CA ASN A 58 -19.58 -14.97 36.15
C ASN A 58 -18.40 -15.80 36.64
N VAL A 59 -17.83 -16.62 35.77
CA VAL A 59 -16.75 -17.56 36.11
C VAL A 59 -15.50 -16.82 36.62
N LEU A 60 -15.10 -15.72 35.95
CA LEU A 60 -13.91 -14.97 36.39
C LEU A 60 -14.11 -14.37 37.77
N ASN A 61 -15.26 -13.76 38.02
CA ASN A 61 -15.56 -13.19 39.32
C ASN A 61 -15.54 -14.22 40.43
N GLN A 62 -16.16 -15.41 40.23
CA GLN A 62 -16.12 -16.51 41.14
C GLN A 62 -14.69 -17.04 41.38
N GLN A 63 -13.91 -17.17 40.33
CA GLN A 63 -12.55 -17.68 40.37
C GLN A 63 -11.61 -16.77 41.19
N TYR A 64 -11.73 -15.46 41.04
CA TYR A 64 -10.79 -14.50 41.62
C TYR A 64 -11.30 -13.77 42.87
N THR A 65 -12.50 -14.05 43.32
CA THR A 65 -13.01 -13.50 44.59
C THR A 65 -12.18 -13.99 45.76
N GLY A 66 -11.59 -13.05 46.51
CA GLY A 66 -10.71 -13.32 47.62
C GLY A 66 -9.26 -13.62 47.24
N GLU A 67 -8.95 -13.73 45.97
CA GLU A 67 -7.58 -13.88 45.49
C GLU A 67 -6.81 -12.57 45.57
N ARG A 68 -5.50 -12.64 45.81
CA ARG A 68 -4.59 -11.48 45.82
C ARG A 68 -3.77 -11.43 44.53
N TYR A 69 -3.54 -10.23 44.06
CA TYR A 69 -2.77 -9.93 42.85
C TYR A 69 -1.46 -9.24 43.25
N GLU A 70 -0.32 -9.71 42.71
CA GLU A 70 0.99 -9.14 43.02
C GLU A 70 1.10 -7.72 42.40
N TRP A 71 1.38 -6.74 43.26
CA TRP A 71 1.52 -5.33 42.89
C TRP A 71 2.98 -4.99 42.61
N LYS A 72 3.43 -5.39 41.43
CA LYS A 72 4.82 -5.24 40.99
C LYS A 72 4.90 -4.77 39.53
N PRO A 73 6.05 -4.31 39.06
CA PRO A 73 6.24 -4.01 37.65
C PRO A 73 6.30 -5.31 36.82
N TYR A 74 5.44 -5.40 35.82
CA TYR A 74 5.46 -6.44 34.81
C TYR A 74 6.11 -5.92 33.51
N LYS A 75 6.74 -6.81 32.76
CA LYS A 75 7.34 -6.50 31.47
C LYS A 75 6.35 -6.75 30.33
N SER A 76 5.14 -6.20 30.46
CA SER A 76 4.03 -6.47 29.56
C SER A 76 4.33 -6.12 28.10
N VAL A 77 4.99 -5.01 27.84
CA VAL A 77 5.38 -4.60 26.47
C VAL A 77 6.41 -5.57 25.89
N GLU A 78 7.47 -5.88 26.65
CA GLU A 78 8.51 -6.81 26.18
C GLU A 78 7.95 -8.21 25.93
N ASN A 79 7.08 -8.69 26.82
CA ASN A 79 6.55 -10.05 26.76
C ASN A 79 5.42 -10.23 25.73
N PHE A 80 4.75 -9.16 25.35
CA PHE A 80 3.73 -9.22 24.29
C PHE A 80 4.35 -9.46 22.91
N PHE A 81 5.45 -8.81 22.65
CA PHE A 81 6.16 -8.99 21.38
C PHE A 81 7.08 -10.19 21.43
N ARG A 82 7.32 -10.81 20.29
CA ARG A 82 8.21 -11.95 20.14
C ARG A 82 9.39 -11.60 19.22
N SER A 83 10.44 -12.39 19.27
CA SER A 83 11.46 -12.33 18.23
C SER A 83 10.87 -12.83 16.92
N GLY A 84 10.93 -11.98 15.88
CA GLY A 84 10.57 -12.38 14.54
C GLY A 84 11.65 -13.25 13.90
N SER A 85 11.30 -13.98 12.86
CA SER A 85 12.22 -14.79 12.07
C SER A 85 11.98 -14.56 10.59
N VAL A 86 13.06 -14.59 9.81
CA VAL A 86 13.01 -14.49 8.35
C VAL A 86 13.85 -15.61 7.76
N SER A 87 13.26 -16.42 6.89
CA SER A 87 13.94 -17.40 6.07
C SER A 87 13.78 -17.03 4.60
N ASN A 88 14.90 -16.90 3.90
CA ASN A 88 14.91 -16.60 2.47
C ASN A 88 15.80 -17.63 1.75
N THR A 89 15.22 -18.37 0.81
CA THR A 89 15.90 -19.34 -0.01
C THR A 89 15.73 -18.98 -1.48
N SER A 90 16.82 -18.97 -2.24
CA SER A 90 16.76 -18.71 -3.67
C SER A 90 17.65 -19.67 -4.46
N VAL A 91 17.17 -20.04 -5.64
CA VAL A 91 17.91 -20.84 -6.61
C VAL A 91 17.88 -20.11 -7.94
N ASN A 92 19.05 -19.97 -8.56
CA ASN A 92 19.20 -19.38 -9.88
C ASN A 92 19.87 -20.39 -10.82
N ILE A 93 19.26 -20.61 -11.97
CA ILE A 93 19.81 -21.44 -13.06
C ILE A 93 19.86 -20.56 -14.29
N ARG A 94 21.02 -20.52 -14.96
CA ARG A 94 21.22 -19.78 -16.21
C ARG A 94 22.08 -20.60 -17.17
N GLY A 95 21.79 -20.41 -18.44
CA GLY A 95 22.58 -21.06 -19.50
C GLY A 95 22.52 -20.27 -20.79
N ALA A 96 23.46 -20.54 -21.66
CA ALA A 96 23.53 -20.03 -23.01
C ALA A 96 24.07 -21.12 -23.94
N SER A 97 23.70 -21.05 -25.23
CA SER A 97 24.33 -21.86 -26.28
C SER A 97 25.72 -21.33 -26.58
N ASP A 98 26.60 -22.22 -27.10
CA ASP A 98 28.00 -21.87 -27.42
C ASP A 98 28.11 -20.76 -28.47
N ASP A 99 27.15 -20.67 -29.39
CA ASP A 99 27.04 -19.62 -30.40
C ASP A 99 26.42 -18.29 -29.91
N GLY A 100 25.99 -18.24 -28.63
CA GLY A 100 25.38 -17.08 -28.03
C GLY A 100 23.95 -16.75 -28.54
N ASN A 101 23.40 -17.57 -29.42
CA ASN A 101 22.09 -17.32 -30.03
C ASN A 101 20.91 -17.63 -29.09
N LEU A 102 21.13 -18.48 -28.08
CA LEU A 102 20.12 -18.80 -27.06
C LEU A 102 20.68 -18.51 -25.66
N SER A 103 19.91 -17.82 -24.85
CA SER A 103 20.19 -17.68 -23.43
C SER A 103 18.91 -17.77 -22.61
N TYR A 104 19.02 -18.35 -21.40
CA TYR A 104 17.90 -18.46 -20.48
C TYR A 104 18.32 -18.27 -19.03
N THR A 105 17.37 -17.86 -18.23
CA THR A 105 17.49 -17.79 -16.78
C THR A 105 16.20 -18.27 -16.13
N VAL A 106 16.35 -19.02 -15.04
CA VAL A 106 15.25 -19.47 -14.19
C VAL A 106 15.63 -19.16 -12.75
N ASN A 107 14.78 -18.44 -12.07
CA ASN A 107 14.96 -18.10 -10.65
C ASN A 107 13.76 -18.60 -9.87
N TYR A 108 14.00 -19.27 -8.75
CA TYR A 108 13.01 -19.56 -7.75
C TYR A 108 13.44 -18.93 -6.43
N GLY A 109 12.51 -18.30 -5.74
CA GLY A 109 12.70 -17.72 -4.41
C GLY A 109 11.54 -18.03 -3.48
N ASN A 110 11.87 -18.37 -2.24
CA ASN A 110 10.92 -18.56 -1.17
C ASN A 110 11.30 -17.65 -0.01
N LEU A 111 10.34 -16.88 0.50
CA LEU A 111 10.44 -16.06 1.71
C LEU A 111 9.37 -16.53 2.69
N ASP A 112 9.79 -16.86 3.91
CA ASP A 112 8.89 -17.11 5.05
C ASP A 112 9.31 -16.20 6.19
N GLU A 113 8.39 -15.33 6.61
CA GLU A 113 8.63 -14.33 7.64
C GLU A 113 7.56 -14.44 8.73
N GLU A 114 8.00 -14.60 9.96
CA GLU A 114 7.20 -14.40 11.15
C GLU A 114 7.54 -13.04 11.78
N GLY A 115 6.55 -12.17 11.87
CA GLY A 115 6.73 -10.84 12.45
C GLY A 115 6.87 -10.88 13.98
N PHE A 116 7.34 -9.78 14.53
CA PHE A 116 7.49 -9.62 15.99
C PHE A 116 6.15 -9.51 16.74
N THR A 117 5.07 -9.19 16.03
CA THR A 117 3.71 -9.20 16.62
C THR A 117 3.13 -10.61 16.52
N PRO A 118 2.55 -11.17 17.60
CA PRO A 118 1.85 -12.45 17.53
C PRO A 118 0.77 -12.44 16.43
N GLY A 119 0.69 -13.51 15.63
CA GLY A 119 -0.27 -13.62 14.53
C GLY A 119 0.07 -12.84 13.26
N ASN A 120 1.24 -12.18 13.18
CA ASN A 120 1.71 -11.56 11.96
C ASN A 120 2.67 -12.48 11.21
N GLY A 121 2.49 -12.60 9.90
CA GLY A 121 3.36 -13.40 9.04
C GLY A 121 3.21 -13.07 7.57
N LEU A 122 4.26 -13.36 6.81
CA LEU A 122 4.29 -13.21 5.36
C LEU A 122 5.00 -14.40 4.73
N ARG A 123 4.38 -14.98 3.70
CA ARG A 123 5.00 -16.00 2.85
C ARG A 123 4.96 -15.55 1.41
N ARG A 124 6.08 -15.75 0.71
CA ARG A 124 6.17 -15.44 -0.71
C ARG A 124 6.93 -16.51 -1.46
N ASN A 125 6.35 -16.95 -2.57
CA ASN A 125 7.03 -17.78 -3.56
C ASN A 125 7.11 -16.99 -4.86
N ASN A 126 8.28 -16.94 -5.46
CA ASN A 126 8.52 -16.28 -6.74
C ASN A 126 9.16 -17.27 -7.71
N LEU A 127 8.66 -17.30 -8.93
CA LEU A 127 9.27 -18.02 -10.05
C LEU A 127 9.47 -17.02 -11.19
N SER A 128 10.71 -16.85 -11.61
CA SER A 128 11.05 -16.01 -12.77
C SER A 128 11.71 -16.86 -13.84
N VAL A 129 11.20 -16.73 -15.06
CA VAL A 129 11.78 -17.36 -16.24
C VAL A 129 12.02 -16.28 -17.28
N GLY A 130 13.18 -16.26 -17.88
CA GLY A 130 13.52 -15.36 -18.96
C GLY A 130 14.42 -15.99 -19.98
N GLY A 131 14.36 -15.48 -21.19
CA GLY A 131 15.23 -15.97 -22.26
C GLY A 131 15.29 -15.02 -23.46
N ARG A 132 16.33 -15.20 -24.24
CA ARG A 132 16.55 -14.53 -25.54
C ARG A 132 16.98 -15.58 -26.55
N ALA A 133 16.36 -15.53 -27.72
CA ALA A 133 16.74 -16.37 -28.85
C ALA A 133 16.91 -15.52 -30.11
N VAL A 134 18.04 -15.66 -30.77
CA VAL A 134 18.30 -15.15 -32.12
C VAL A 134 17.92 -16.25 -33.09
N LEU A 135 16.75 -16.16 -33.70
CA LEU A 135 16.20 -17.19 -34.57
C LEU A 135 16.79 -17.13 -35.97
N SER A 136 17.27 -15.95 -36.37
CA SER A 136 18.00 -15.71 -37.58
C SER A 136 18.84 -14.43 -37.44
N ASN A 137 19.66 -14.11 -38.41
CA ASN A 137 20.42 -12.87 -38.45
C ASN A 137 19.53 -11.59 -38.46
N LYS A 138 18.22 -11.76 -38.60
CA LYS A 138 17.25 -10.64 -38.65
C LYS A 138 16.18 -10.69 -37.60
N PHE A 139 16.00 -11.80 -36.89
CA PHE A 139 14.88 -11.96 -36.00
C PHE A 139 15.30 -12.41 -34.59
N THR A 140 15.03 -11.57 -33.63
CA THR A 140 15.32 -11.82 -32.21
C THR A 140 14.02 -11.86 -31.41
N VAL A 141 13.88 -12.88 -30.57
CA VAL A 141 12.80 -13.02 -29.58
C VAL A 141 13.39 -12.95 -28.18
N GLN A 142 12.78 -12.13 -27.34
CA GLN A 142 13.12 -12.05 -25.94
C GLN A 142 11.83 -12.11 -25.11
N GLY A 143 11.85 -12.89 -24.03
CA GLY A 143 10.71 -12.98 -23.13
C GLY A 143 11.12 -13.13 -21.69
N SER A 144 10.28 -12.66 -20.80
CA SER A 144 10.38 -12.90 -19.37
C SER A 144 9.00 -13.07 -18.78
N MET A 145 8.90 -13.93 -17.76
CA MET A 145 7.69 -14.12 -16.97
C MET A 145 8.09 -14.23 -15.50
N ASN A 146 7.41 -13.49 -14.67
CA ASN A 146 7.49 -13.59 -13.21
C ASN A 146 6.14 -14.01 -12.67
N TYR A 147 6.09 -15.08 -11.92
CA TYR A 147 4.96 -15.48 -11.11
C TYR A 147 5.29 -15.26 -9.64
N SER A 148 4.41 -14.63 -8.89
CA SER A 148 4.53 -14.53 -7.45
C SER A 148 3.22 -14.92 -6.76
N ASN A 149 3.36 -15.71 -5.69
CA ASN A 149 2.30 -15.97 -4.73
C ASN A 149 2.74 -15.40 -3.39
N THR A 150 2.02 -14.39 -2.91
CA THR A 150 2.31 -13.74 -1.62
C THR A 150 1.09 -13.89 -0.72
N SER A 151 1.29 -14.43 0.48
CA SER A 151 0.26 -14.52 1.52
C SER A 151 0.72 -13.74 2.73
N PHE A 152 -0.12 -12.84 3.19
CA PHE A 152 0.11 -12.00 4.35
C PHE A 152 -1.04 -12.17 5.34
N VAL A 153 -0.72 -12.19 6.62
CA VAL A 153 -1.69 -12.23 7.71
C VAL A 153 -1.22 -11.34 8.86
N SER A 154 -2.14 -10.60 9.46
CA SER A 154 -1.85 -9.74 10.60
C SER A 154 -3.08 -9.52 11.46
N PRO A 155 -2.95 -9.48 12.79
CA PRO A 155 -3.97 -8.86 13.63
C PRO A 155 -4.06 -7.35 13.35
N PRO A 156 -5.09 -6.64 13.84
CA PRO A 156 -5.19 -5.18 13.69
C PRO A 156 -4.10 -4.49 14.51
N VAL A 157 -2.95 -4.21 13.89
CA VAL A 157 -1.75 -3.68 14.58
C VAL A 157 -1.63 -2.17 14.51
N ALA A 158 -2.16 -1.55 13.45
CA ALA A 158 -1.88 -0.16 13.16
C ALA A 158 -2.83 0.81 13.85
N ALA A 159 -2.28 1.94 14.28
CA ALA A 159 -3.03 3.13 14.69
C ALA A 159 -3.84 3.78 13.55
N SER A 160 -3.75 3.25 12.34
CA SER A 160 -4.23 3.88 11.11
C SER A 160 -5.74 3.87 10.90
N ARG A 161 -6.51 3.29 11.79
CA ARG A 161 -7.95 3.46 11.74
C ARG A 161 -8.37 4.78 12.41
N GLY A 162 -7.80 5.85 11.90
CA GLY A 162 -8.29 7.22 12.01
C GLY A 162 -8.57 7.75 13.43
N ASN A 163 -8.37 9.02 13.60
CA ASN A 163 -8.92 9.86 14.68
C ASN A 163 -8.38 9.65 16.11
N GLY A 164 -7.23 9.02 16.30
CA GLY A 164 -6.62 8.96 17.63
C GLY A 164 -7.41 8.14 18.66
N THR A 165 -8.38 7.35 18.23
CA THR A 165 -9.03 6.38 19.12
C THR A 165 -8.12 5.19 19.32
N LEU A 166 -7.48 5.13 20.46
CA LEU A 166 -6.56 4.08 20.86
C LEU A 166 -7.24 2.70 20.99
N GLY A 167 -8.56 2.65 21.01
CA GLY A 167 -9.33 1.45 21.29
C GLY A 167 -9.10 0.29 20.32
N TRP A 168 -8.84 0.54 19.03
CA TRP A 168 -8.63 -0.50 18.02
C TRP A 168 -7.17 -0.77 17.69
N SER A 169 -6.24 0.05 18.15
CA SER A 169 -4.82 -0.14 17.93
C SER A 169 -4.22 -1.13 18.93
N THR A 170 -3.88 -2.33 18.47
CA THR A 170 -3.17 -3.30 19.30
C THR A 170 -1.88 -2.73 19.87
N PHE A 171 -1.08 -2.01 19.06
CA PHE A 171 0.15 -1.36 19.52
C PHE A 171 -0.13 -0.26 20.53
N GLY A 172 -1.10 0.61 20.27
CA GLY A 172 -1.50 1.63 21.22
C GLY A 172 -1.89 1.02 22.55
N ASN A 173 -2.73 -0.01 22.55
CA ASN A 173 -3.19 -0.67 23.75
C ASN A 173 -2.05 -1.36 24.54
N VAL A 174 -1.09 -1.97 23.84
CA VAL A 174 0.10 -2.56 24.47
C VAL A 174 1.00 -1.47 25.09
N PHE A 175 1.35 -0.44 24.33
CA PHE A 175 2.28 0.61 24.77
C PHE A 175 1.72 1.49 25.88
N PHE A 176 0.40 1.63 25.95
CA PHE A 176 -0.26 2.37 27.03
C PHE A 176 -0.67 1.51 28.21
N THR A 177 -0.40 0.21 28.20
CA THR A 177 -0.64 -0.67 29.36
C THR A 177 0.26 -0.25 30.52
N PRO A 178 -0.31 0.05 31.71
CA PRO A 178 0.46 0.37 32.90
C PRO A 178 1.36 -0.79 33.33
N ARG A 179 2.52 -0.48 33.88
CA ARG A 179 3.52 -1.50 34.26
C ARG A 179 3.07 -2.46 35.35
N ASN A 180 2.09 -2.10 36.15
CA ASN A 180 1.52 -2.97 37.16
C ASN A 180 0.44 -3.93 36.65
N VAL A 181 0.12 -3.88 35.35
CA VAL A 181 -0.80 -4.79 34.68
C VAL A 181 -0.02 -5.94 34.07
N ASP A 182 -0.30 -7.16 34.52
CA ASP A 182 0.22 -8.37 33.89
C ASP A 182 -0.57 -8.70 32.63
N LEU A 183 -0.19 -8.09 31.52
CA LEU A 183 -0.88 -8.27 30.24
C LEU A 183 -0.88 -9.73 29.77
N MET A 184 0.15 -10.48 30.13
CA MET A 184 0.30 -11.86 29.66
C MET A 184 -0.26 -12.89 30.64
N GLY A 185 -0.37 -12.55 31.92
CA GLY A 185 -0.88 -13.46 32.98
C GLY A 185 -2.36 -13.29 33.27
N LEU A 186 -2.93 -12.10 33.05
CA LEU A 186 -4.35 -11.88 33.28
C LEU A 186 -5.20 -12.46 32.14
N PRO A 187 -6.37 -13.06 32.45
CA PRO A 187 -7.35 -13.45 31.45
C PRO A 187 -7.75 -12.25 30.56
N PHE A 188 -7.81 -12.47 29.27
CA PHE A 188 -8.20 -11.46 28.29
C PHE A 188 -9.57 -11.72 27.66
N THR A 189 -10.20 -12.85 28.03
CA THR A 189 -11.49 -13.29 27.48
C THR A 189 -12.44 -13.65 28.63
N ILE A 190 -13.68 -13.19 28.51
CA ILE A 190 -14.78 -13.59 29.38
C ILE A 190 -15.24 -14.98 28.93
N PRO A 191 -15.15 -16.04 29.80
CA PRO A 191 -15.41 -17.41 29.37
C PRO A 191 -16.82 -17.66 28.85
N GLU A 192 -17.82 -16.97 29.39
CA GLU A 192 -19.23 -17.19 29.07
C GLU A 192 -19.62 -16.75 27.65
N ASN A 193 -18.94 -15.75 27.10
CA ASN A 193 -19.36 -15.16 25.83
C ASN A 193 -18.22 -14.84 24.86
N GLY A 194 -16.95 -15.14 25.25
CA GLY A 194 -15.77 -14.82 24.43
C GLY A 194 -15.41 -13.32 24.41
N GLY A 195 -16.05 -12.52 25.24
CA GLY A 195 -15.87 -11.06 25.25
C GLY A 195 -14.50 -10.62 25.72
N SER A 196 -14.06 -9.46 25.26
CA SER A 196 -12.83 -8.83 25.71
C SER A 196 -12.97 -8.32 27.14
N ILE A 197 -12.03 -8.64 28.00
CA ILE A 197 -11.90 -8.09 29.33
C ILE A 197 -10.49 -7.50 29.51
N TYR A 198 -10.42 -6.32 30.14
CA TYR A 198 -9.18 -5.66 30.41
C TYR A 198 -9.21 -4.96 31.76
N TYR A 199 -8.05 -4.58 32.29
CA TYR A 199 -7.87 -4.01 33.62
C TYR A 199 -8.66 -2.72 33.89
N ARG A 200 -9.08 -2.01 32.85
CA ARG A 200 -9.54 -0.64 32.94
C ARG A 200 -11.00 -0.54 33.39
N ASN A 201 -11.28 0.44 34.25
CA ASN A 201 -12.64 0.77 34.65
C ASN A 201 -13.47 1.13 33.43
N GLY A 202 -14.67 0.56 33.33
CA GLY A 202 -15.52 0.73 32.18
C GLY A 202 -15.29 -0.30 31.09
N ASN A 203 -14.22 -1.10 31.16
CA ASN A 203 -13.85 -2.08 30.13
C ASN A 203 -13.98 -1.49 28.70
N ASP A 204 -13.54 -0.24 28.55
CA ASP A 204 -13.76 0.59 27.36
C ASP A 204 -12.62 0.49 26.33
N ILE A 205 -11.62 -0.36 26.57
CA ILE A 205 -10.48 -0.60 25.71
C ILE A 205 -10.35 -2.09 25.45
N ILE A 206 -10.18 -2.46 24.19
CA ILE A 206 -9.96 -3.86 23.81
C ILE A 206 -8.62 -4.34 24.33
N ASN A 207 -8.62 -5.50 24.99
CA ASN A 207 -7.40 -6.17 25.39
C ASN A 207 -6.58 -6.54 24.13
N PRO A 208 -5.28 -6.18 24.05
CA PRO A 208 -4.47 -6.49 22.88
C PRO A 208 -4.32 -7.99 22.61
N ASN A 209 -4.29 -8.84 23.63
CA ASN A 209 -4.30 -10.30 23.44
C ASN A 209 -5.62 -10.79 22.84
N TRP A 210 -6.74 -10.19 23.26
CA TRP A 210 -8.04 -10.47 22.65
C TRP A 210 -8.06 -10.08 21.16
N SER A 211 -7.52 -8.90 20.83
CA SER A 211 -7.42 -8.44 19.43
C SER A 211 -6.64 -9.43 18.57
N VAL A 212 -5.50 -9.91 19.06
CA VAL A 212 -4.68 -10.90 18.35
C VAL A 212 -5.41 -12.24 18.15
N ALA A 213 -6.18 -12.67 19.16
CA ALA A 213 -6.88 -13.94 19.12
C ALA A 213 -8.18 -13.90 18.30
N ASN A 214 -8.83 -12.74 18.21
CA ASN A 214 -10.20 -12.61 17.72
C ASN A 214 -10.38 -11.74 16.47
N ALA A 215 -9.35 -11.03 16.04
CA ALA A 215 -9.42 -10.19 14.87
C ALA A 215 -8.21 -10.38 13.97
N GLN A 216 -8.42 -10.48 12.66
CA GLN A 216 -7.37 -10.74 11.70
C GLN A 216 -7.70 -10.11 10.34
N GLY A 217 -6.69 -9.52 9.72
CA GLY A 217 -6.68 -9.20 8.31
C GLY A 217 -5.72 -10.13 7.55
N GLY A 218 -6.10 -10.59 6.39
CA GLY A 218 -5.29 -11.45 5.55
C GLY A 218 -5.47 -11.14 4.07
N GLN A 219 -4.41 -11.33 3.31
CA GLN A 219 -4.39 -11.13 1.86
C GLN A 219 -3.53 -12.19 1.21
N THR A 220 -4.03 -12.75 0.13
CA THR A 220 -3.25 -13.63 -0.76
C THR A 220 -3.27 -13.06 -2.16
N VAL A 221 -2.10 -12.77 -2.71
CA VAL A 221 -1.92 -12.21 -4.05
C VAL A 221 -1.23 -13.24 -4.94
N ASN A 222 -1.88 -13.60 -6.05
CA ASN A 222 -1.27 -14.32 -7.15
C ASN A 222 -1.05 -13.33 -8.28
N ARG A 223 0.20 -13.16 -8.74
CA ARG A 223 0.54 -12.21 -9.80
C ARG A 223 1.40 -12.85 -10.86
N VAL A 224 1.04 -12.59 -12.10
CA VAL A 224 1.85 -12.91 -13.28
C VAL A 224 2.22 -11.58 -13.95
N ASN A 225 3.50 -11.35 -14.10
CA ASN A 225 4.03 -10.26 -14.92
C ASN A 225 4.86 -10.88 -16.03
N ALA A 226 4.47 -10.66 -17.29
CA ALA A 226 5.15 -11.23 -18.44
C ALA A 226 5.40 -10.16 -19.50
N THR A 227 6.56 -10.27 -20.16
CA THR A 227 6.90 -9.42 -21.29
C THR A 227 7.49 -10.26 -22.39
N THR A 228 7.04 -10.03 -23.63
CA THR A 228 7.62 -10.62 -24.83
C THR A 228 7.98 -9.51 -25.80
N SER A 229 9.18 -9.53 -26.35
CA SER A 229 9.68 -8.60 -27.35
C SER A 229 10.11 -9.35 -28.58
N LEU A 230 9.64 -8.93 -29.73
CA LEU A 230 10.00 -9.42 -31.05
C LEU A 230 10.69 -8.28 -31.78
N THR A 231 11.93 -8.50 -32.23
CA THR A 231 12.67 -7.51 -33.03
C THR A 231 13.00 -8.09 -34.36
N TYR A 232 12.72 -7.36 -35.43
CA TYR A 232 13.07 -7.69 -36.79
C TYR A 232 13.97 -6.60 -37.39
N ASP A 233 15.18 -6.95 -37.75
CA ASP A 233 16.15 -6.06 -38.38
C ASP A 233 15.98 -6.13 -39.89
N PHE A 234 15.46 -5.05 -40.50
CA PHE A 234 15.35 -4.94 -41.98
C PHE A 234 16.72 -4.91 -42.59
N ASN A 235 17.60 -4.10 -42.01
CA ASN A 235 19.02 -3.94 -42.34
C ASN A 235 19.77 -3.45 -41.11
N ASP A 236 21.05 -3.11 -41.24
CA ASP A 236 21.91 -2.66 -40.14
C ASP A 236 21.45 -1.35 -39.49
N ASN A 237 20.63 -0.56 -40.18
CA ASN A 237 20.18 0.76 -39.74
C ASN A 237 18.74 0.80 -39.26
N ILE A 238 17.89 -0.12 -39.69
CA ILE A 238 16.44 -0.06 -39.38
C ILE A 238 15.98 -1.37 -38.73
N SER A 239 15.29 -1.25 -37.60
CA SER A 239 14.62 -2.35 -36.91
C SER A 239 13.19 -2.01 -36.55
N LEU A 240 12.33 -3.04 -36.54
CA LEU A 240 10.97 -3.00 -36.02
C LEU A 240 10.91 -3.82 -34.72
N THR A 241 10.45 -3.21 -33.66
CA THR A 241 10.24 -3.89 -32.39
C THR A 241 8.75 -3.89 -32.05
N TYR A 242 8.23 -5.08 -31.75
CA TYR A 242 6.93 -5.24 -31.10
C TYR A 242 7.13 -5.81 -29.71
N ARG A 243 6.52 -5.19 -28.69
CA ARG A 243 6.54 -5.66 -27.31
C ARG A 243 5.12 -5.81 -26.78
N TYR A 244 4.87 -6.96 -26.18
CA TYR A 244 3.66 -7.22 -25.43
C TYR A 244 4.01 -7.39 -23.95
N GLY A 245 3.29 -6.68 -23.09
CA GLY A 245 3.36 -6.81 -21.63
C GLY A 245 2.03 -7.20 -21.04
N LEU A 246 2.05 -8.17 -20.15
CA LEU A 246 0.92 -8.60 -19.34
C LEU A 246 1.28 -8.40 -17.86
N ASP A 247 0.42 -7.72 -17.12
CA ASP A 247 0.44 -7.71 -15.66
C ASP A 247 -0.96 -8.09 -15.16
N TRP A 248 -1.07 -9.31 -14.69
CA TRP A 248 -2.30 -9.85 -14.14
C TRP A 248 -2.10 -10.20 -12.67
N TYR A 249 -3.02 -9.78 -11.82
CA TYR A 249 -3.06 -10.29 -10.46
C TYR A 249 -4.48 -10.46 -9.94
N ASN A 250 -4.62 -11.50 -9.12
CA ASN A 250 -5.78 -11.75 -8.29
C ASN A 250 -5.37 -11.61 -6.82
N GLU A 251 -6.12 -10.80 -6.10
CA GLU A 251 -5.89 -10.48 -4.70
C GLU A 251 -7.12 -10.91 -3.90
N ARG A 252 -6.96 -11.93 -3.06
CA ARG A 252 -7.98 -12.43 -2.14
C ARG A 252 -7.77 -11.83 -0.77
N ASN A 253 -8.79 -11.17 -0.27
CA ASN A 253 -8.75 -10.49 1.01
C ASN A 253 -9.76 -11.10 1.97
N LYS A 254 -9.36 -11.22 3.24
CA LYS A 254 -10.23 -11.60 4.34
C LYS A 254 -9.91 -10.71 5.54
N ASP A 255 -10.92 -10.07 6.10
CA ASP A 255 -10.81 -9.22 7.29
C ASP A 255 -11.99 -9.52 8.21
N TYR A 256 -11.72 -9.82 9.47
CA TYR A 256 -12.77 -10.16 10.43
C TYR A 256 -12.43 -9.76 11.86
N SER A 257 -13.46 -9.59 12.66
CA SER A 257 -13.42 -9.59 14.11
C SER A 257 -14.58 -10.41 14.66
N ASN A 258 -14.33 -11.21 15.69
CA ASN A 258 -15.38 -11.78 16.50
C ASN A 258 -16.17 -10.68 17.20
N LYS A 259 -17.42 -10.98 17.55
CA LYS A 259 -18.24 -10.12 18.40
C LYS A 259 -17.76 -10.13 19.85
N ASN A 260 -18.37 -9.27 20.68
CA ASN A 260 -18.11 -9.10 22.10
C ASN A 260 -16.75 -8.46 22.43
N GLY A 261 -16.12 -7.80 21.46
CA GLY A 261 -15.13 -6.75 21.73
C GLY A 261 -15.79 -5.52 22.33
N VAL A 262 -15.03 -4.46 22.54
CA VAL A 262 -15.52 -3.23 23.18
C VAL A 262 -15.19 -2.01 22.31
N ASN A 263 -15.93 -0.92 22.55
CA ASN A 263 -15.71 0.43 22.03
C ASN A 263 -16.06 0.68 20.55
N PHE A 264 -15.95 -0.28 19.65
CA PHE A 264 -16.26 -0.13 18.22
C PHE A 264 -17.36 -1.08 17.79
N ASN A 265 -18.27 -0.62 16.96
CA ASN A 265 -19.36 -1.43 16.43
C ASN A 265 -18.83 -2.73 15.77
N ASP A 266 -17.77 -2.60 14.98
CA ASP A 266 -17.14 -3.76 14.31
C ASP A 266 -16.63 -4.80 15.32
N ALA A 267 -16.15 -4.39 16.50
CA ALA A 267 -15.71 -5.30 17.55
C ALA A 267 -16.88 -5.76 18.44
N ILE A 268 -17.82 -4.87 18.73
CA ILE A 268 -18.99 -5.21 19.59
C ILE A 268 -19.88 -6.23 18.91
N PHE A 269 -20.20 -6.02 17.65
CA PHE A 269 -21.14 -6.86 16.89
C PHE A 269 -20.44 -7.92 16.03
N GLY A 270 -19.15 -7.80 15.80
CA GLY A 270 -18.41 -8.68 14.92
C GLY A 270 -18.67 -8.41 13.43
N TYR A 271 -17.67 -8.63 12.60
CA TYR A 271 -17.78 -8.52 11.15
C TYR A 271 -16.93 -9.55 10.42
N LEU A 272 -17.29 -9.81 9.19
CA LEU A 272 -16.50 -10.57 8.22
C LEU A 272 -16.60 -9.89 6.86
N ARG A 273 -15.47 -9.55 6.28
CA ARG A 273 -15.34 -9.10 4.89
C ARG A 273 -14.47 -10.05 4.11
N THR A 274 -14.97 -10.52 3.00
CA THR A 274 -14.16 -11.23 2.02
C THR A 274 -14.36 -10.57 0.66
N TRP A 275 -13.28 -10.30 -0.05
CA TRP A 275 -13.37 -9.76 -1.40
C TRP A 275 -12.15 -10.16 -2.22
N ASP A 276 -12.41 -10.36 -3.50
CA ASP A 276 -11.40 -10.60 -4.50
C ASP A 276 -11.27 -9.36 -5.39
N ASN A 277 -10.05 -8.93 -5.65
CA ASN A 277 -9.72 -7.92 -6.66
C ASN A 277 -9.01 -8.62 -7.81
N ASN A 278 -9.51 -8.41 -9.02
CA ASN A 278 -8.91 -8.91 -10.25
C ASN A 278 -8.42 -7.74 -11.09
N VAL A 279 -7.15 -7.71 -11.40
CA VAL A 279 -6.55 -6.65 -12.23
C VAL A 279 -5.86 -7.28 -13.42
N ASN A 280 -6.21 -6.77 -14.61
CA ASN A 280 -5.55 -7.15 -15.85
C ASN A 280 -5.04 -5.87 -16.54
N ILE A 281 -3.75 -5.87 -16.88
CA ILE A 281 -3.12 -4.79 -17.61
C ILE A 281 -2.43 -5.40 -18.83
N HIS A 282 -2.86 -4.96 -20.00
CA HIS A 282 -2.28 -5.33 -21.29
C HIS A 282 -1.59 -4.13 -21.90
N ASN A 283 -0.32 -4.28 -22.22
CA ASN A 283 0.48 -3.26 -22.86
C ASN A 283 0.96 -3.75 -24.24
N HIS A 284 0.67 -3.01 -25.26
CA HIS A 284 1.23 -3.19 -26.60
C HIS A 284 2.11 -1.99 -26.92
N TYR A 285 3.26 -2.27 -27.47
CA TYR A 285 4.22 -1.29 -27.92
C TYR A 285 4.75 -1.72 -29.28
N VAL A 286 4.72 -0.86 -30.24
CA VAL A 286 5.34 -1.06 -31.55
C VAL A 286 6.20 0.13 -31.88
N SER A 287 7.43 -0.08 -32.33
CA SER A 287 8.31 1.02 -32.76
C SER A 287 9.19 0.62 -33.93
N LEU A 288 9.34 1.57 -34.82
CA LEU A 288 10.37 1.57 -35.85
C LEU A 288 11.54 2.41 -35.33
N ASN A 289 12.73 1.82 -35.29
CA ASN A 289 13.96 2.45 -34.85
C ASN A 289 14.89 2.58 -36.03
N GLY A 290 15.58 3.69 -36.12
CA GLY A 290 16.60 3.90 -37.18
C GLY A 290 17.81 4.63 -36.62
N SER A 291 18.98 4.33 -37.20
CA SER A 291 20.24 5.00 -36.88
C SER A 291 21.07 5.14 -38.18
N TYR A 292 21.47 6.34 -38.49
CA TYR A 292 22.18 6.69 -39.72
C TYR A 292 23.29 7.70 -39.43
N ASP A 293 24.44 7.48 -40.04
CA ASP A 293 25.45 8.52 -40.22
C ASP A 293 25.11 9.28 -41.51
N LEU A 294 24.51 10.48 -41.36
CA LEU A 294 24.11 11.29 -42.49
C LEU A 294 25.32 11.92 -43.21
N SER A 295 26.40 12.12 -42.49
CA SER A 295 27.72 12.53 -42.97
C SER A 295 28.79 12.13 -41.95
N ASP A 296 30.05 12.37 -42.25
CA ASP A 296 31.17 12.15 -41.29
C ASP A 296 31.01 12.95 -40.01
N ASP A 297 30.19 13.99 -40.02
CA ASP A 297 30.00 14.95 -38.93
C ASP A 297 28.61 14.85 -38.27
N VAL A 298 27.64 14.15 -38.87
CA VAL A 298 26.24 14.18 -38.42
C VAL A 298 25.67 12.77 -38.29
N GLY A 299 25.34 12.38 -37.06
CA GLY A 299 24.56 11.19 -36.73
C GLY A 299 23.09 11.52 -36.48
N LEU A 300 22.18 10.62 -36.87
CA LEU A 300 20.75 10.69 -36.62
C LEU A 300 20.26 9.35 -36.11
N ALA A 301 19.71 9.32 -34.90
CA ALA A 301 18.90 8.21 -34.42
C ALA A 301 17.43 8.65 -34.29
N PHE A 302 16.50 7.79 -34.65
CA PHE A 302 15.09 8.07 -34.50
C PHE A 302 14.31 6.86 -34.01
N ASN A 303 13.20 7.14 -33.33
CA ASN A 303 12.24 6.16 -32.90
C ASN A 303 10.83 6.69 -33.13
N VAL A 304 9.99 5.96 -33.86
CA VAL A 304 8.59 6.30 -34.10
C VAL A 304 7.73 5.10 -33.75
N GLY A 305 6.68 5.31 -33.00
CA GLY A 305 5.88 4.18 -32.54
C GLY A 305 4.51 4.52 -32.00
N ALA A 306 3.85 3.45 -31.57
CA ALA A 306 2.54 3.52 -30.93
C ALA A 306 2.48 2.60 -29.72
N THR A 307 1.63 2.97 -28.77
CA THR A 307 1.34 2.21 -27.56
C THR A 307 -0.15 2.02 -27.38
N SER A 308 -0.54 0.90 -26.82
CA SER A 308 -1.90 0.67 -26.33
C SER A 308 -1.81 0.06 -24.93
N ASN A 309 -2.44 0.71 -23.97
CA ASN A 309 -2.59 0.20 -22.61
C ASN A 309 -4.08 -0.02 -22.33
N ARG A 310 -4.43 -1.21 -21.86
CA ARG A 310 -5.76 -1.53 -21.36
C ARG A 310 -5.64 -2.05 -19.94
N ARG A 311 -6.30 -1.37 -19.00
CA ARG A 311 -6.42 -1.79 -17.61
C ARG A 311 -7.87 -2.11 -17.31
N THR A 312 -8.12 -3.28 -16.74
CA THR A 312 -9.42 -3.65 -16.15
C THR A 312 -9.23 -3.96 -14.67
N TYR A 313 -10.19 -3.55 -13.89
CA TYR A 313 -10.26 -3.84 -12.47
C TYR A 313 -11.67 -4.33 -12.14
N GLU A 314 -11.75 -5.45 -11.45
CA GLU A 314 -12.98 -6.04 -10.96
C GLU A 314 -12.84 -6.36 -9.47
N ARG A 315 -13.84 -5.99 -8.70
CA ARG A 315 -13.97 -6.38 -7.29
C ARG A 315 -15.28 -7.12 -7.11
N SER A 316 -15.22 -8.28 -6.44
CA SER A 316 -16.38 -9.05 -6.00
C SER A 316 -16.18 -9.51 -4.57
N GLY A 317 -17.23 -9.53 -3.76
CA GLY A 317 -17.12 -9.94 -2.38
C GLY A 317 -18.38 -9.72 -1.55
N VAL A 318 -18.23 -9.94 -0.24
CA VAL A 318 -19.31 -9.76 0.74
C VAL A 318 -18.75 -9.11 2.00
N SER A 319 -19.46 -8.12 2.51
CA SER A 319 -19.26 -7.55 3.84
C SER A 319 -20.45 -7.96 4.73
N SER A 320 -20.15 -8.63 5.84
CA SER A 320 -21.15 -9.13 6.79
C SER A 320 -20.92 -8.51 8.16
N THR A 321 -22.00 -8.12 8.84
CA THR A 321 -21.98 -7.50 10.18
C THR A 321 -23.06 -8.09 11.07
N GLY A 322 -22.84 -8.05 12.40
CA GLY A 322 -23.78 -8.65 13.36
C GLY A 322 -23.60 -10.18 13.46
N GLN A 323 -22.46 -10.62 14.01
CA GLN A 323 -22.19 -12.06 14.19
C GLN A 323 -23.18 -12.69 15.14
N ILE A 324 -23.84 -13.77 14.73
CA ILE A 324 -24.88 -14.46 15.53
C ILE A 324 -24.22 -15.37 16.59
N VAL A 325 -23.33 -16.26 16.18
CA VAL A 325 -22.62 -17.19 17.05
C VAL A 325 -21.15 -16.83 17.10
N TYR A 326 -20.63 -16.58 18.29
CA TYR A 326 -19.20 -16.28 18.50
C TYR A 326 -18.31 -17.41 17.97
N GLY A 327 -17.19 -17.04 17.38
CA GLY A 327 -16.17 -17.98 16.89
C GLY A 327 -16.46 -18.60 15.50
N VAL A 328 -17.66 -18.44 14.95
CA VAL A 328 -18.00 -18.94 13.62
C VAL A 328 -17.83 -17.85 12.57
N ILE A 329 -16.69 -17.87 11.87
CA ILE A 329 -16.31 -16.85 10.88
C ILE A 329 -16.73 -17.32 9.46
N GLN A 330 -18.05 -17.29 9.22
CA GLN A 330 -18.70 -17.67 7.95
C GLN A 330 -19.85 -16.71 7.67
N HIS A 331 -20.02 -16.24 6.44
CA HIS A 331 -21.00 -15.21 6.08
C HIS A 331 -22.43 -15.53 6.50
N PHE A 332 -22.84 -16.79 6.47
CA PHE A 332 -24.19 -17.20 6.92
C PHE A 332 -24.46 -16.94 8.42
N ASN A 333 -23.40 -16.73 9.21
CA ASN A 333 -23.48 -16.50 10.66
C ASN A 333 -23.56 -15.02 11.02
N TYR A 334 -24.05 -14.19 10.10
CA TYR A 334 -24.17 -12.73 10.33
C TYR A 334 -25.57 -12.26 9.93
N GLU A 335 -26.08 -11.30 10.68
CA GLU A 335 -27.42 -10.75 10.47
C GLU A 335 -27.54 -9.97 9.15
N ASN A 336 -26.52 -9.20 8.81
CA ASN A 336 -26.51 -8.36 7.63
C ASN A 336 -25.38 -8.77 6.68
N GLN A 337 -25.70 -8.86 5.39
CA GLN A 337 -24.76 -9.18 4.32
C GLN A 337 -24.92 -8.16 3.20
N THR A 338 -23.84 -7.50 2.83
CA THR A 338 -23.80 -6.50 1.75
C THR A 338 -22.84 -6.94 0.68
N PRO A 339 -23.29 -7.13 -0.56
CA PRO A 339 -22.40 -7.42 -1.67
C PRO A 339 -21.41 -6.28 -1.91
N LEU A 340 -20.18 -6.63 -2.27
CA LEU A 340 -19.14 -5.73 -2.73
C LEU A 340 -18.91 -6.03 -4.21
N ALA A 341 -19.31 -5.11 -5.09
CA ALA A 341 -19.12 -5.25 -6.53
C ALA A 341 -18.66 -3.91 -7.11
N PHE A 342 -17.62 -3.96 -7.91
CA PHE A 342 -17.13 -2.77 -8.62
C PHE A 342 -16.32 -3.23 -9.84
N GLU A 343 -16.57 -2.59 -10.98
CA GLU A 343 -15.84 -2.83 -12.22
C GLU A 343 -15.38 -1.51 -12.80
N SER A 344 -14.21 -1.50 -13.39
CA SER A 344 -13.71 -0.37 -14.18
C SER A 344 -12.79 -0.85 -15.29
N ALA A 345 -12.83 -0.15 -16.43
CA ALA A 345 -11.92 -0.36 -17.54
C ALA A 345 -11.44 0.98 -18.05
N GLN A 346 -10.15 1.07 -18.35
CA GLN A 346 -9.53 2.25 -18.95
C GLN A 346 -8.61 1.84 -20.08
N ASN A 347 -8.71 2.54 -21.20
CA ASN A 347 -7.81 2.38 -22.34
C ASN A 347 -7.04 3.67 -22.55
N THR A 348 -5.76 3.54 -22.88
CA THR A 348 -4.92 4.64 -23.32
C THR A 348 -4.23 4.21 -24.61
N LEU A 349 -4.39 5.00 -25.67
CA LEU A 349 -3.67 4.85 -26.93
C LEU A 349 -2.69 6.00 -27.04
N GLY A 350 -1.49 5.75 -27.56
CA GLY A 350 -0.50 6.79 -27.74
C GLY A 350 0.30 6.59 -29.02
N VAL A 351 0.63 7.69 -29.68
CA VAL A 351 1.63 7.72 -30.74
C VAL A 351 2.76 8.65 -30.32
N PHE A 352 3.98 8.28 -30.69
CA PHE A 352 5.16 9.05 -30.29
C PHE A 352 6.24 9.00 -31.34
N GLY A 353 7.12 10.00 -31.30
CA GLY A 353 8.33 10.01 -32.06
C GLY A 353 9.45 10.74 -31.32
N SER A 354 10.68 10.29 -31.55
CA SER A 354 11.90 10.96 -31.12
C SER A 354 12.93 11.01 -32.25
N ALA A 355 13.74 12.05 -32.25
CA ALA A 355 14.91 12.19 -33.09
C ALA A 355 16.06 12.72 -32.24
N ASP A 356 17.17 12.02 -32.27
CA ASP A 356 18.43 12.37 -31.62
C ASP A 356 19.44 12.69 -32.73
N ILE A 357 19.93 13.90 -32.73
CA ILE A 357 20.89 14.41 -33.70
C ILE A 357 22.20 14.65 -32.97
N ASP A 358 23.24 14.02 -33.44
CA ASP A 358 24.61 14.20 -32.99
C ASP A 358 25.37 15.01 -34.05
N TYR A 359 26.10 16.03 -33.64
CA TYR A 359 27.02 16.77 -34.48
C TYR A 359 28.43 16.75 -33.90
N LYS A 360 29.34 16.02 -34.53
CA LYS A 360 30.77 15.94 -34.21
C LYS A 360 31.04 15.55 -32.74
N ASP A 361 30.19 14.75 -32.12
CA ASP A 361 30.32 14.27 -30.72
C ASP A 361 30.38 15.40 -29.65
N TYR A 362 30.09 16.67 -30.06
CA TYR A 362 30.06 17.77 -29.09
C TYR A 362 28.73 18.51 -28.98
N LEU A 363 27.84 18.39 -29.96
CA LEU A 363 26.51 19.00 -29.91
C LEU A 363 25.45 17.94 -30.18
N PHE A 364 24.56 17.75 -29.21
CA PHE A 364 23.47 16.79 -29.25
C PHE A 364 22.13 17.54 -29.14
N VAL A 365 21.21 17.22 -30.03
CA VAL A 365 19.84 17.76 -30.04
C VAL A 365 18.88 16.60 -30.01
N THR A 366 17.99 16.55 -28.99
CA THR A 366 16.90 15.59 -28.92
C THR A 366 15.58 16.30 -29.09
N LEU A 367 14.77 15.82 -30.02
CA LEU A 367 13.40 16.26 -30.25
C LEU A 367 12.45 15.10 -29.99
N GLN A 368 11.39 15.34 -29.25
CA GLN A 368 10.39 14.30 -28.93
C GLN A 368 8.99 14.89 -28.99
N ALA A 369 8.05 14.05 -29.38
CA ALA A 369 6.65 14.40 -29.34
C ALA A 369 5.80 13.15 -29.06
N ARG A 370 4.74 13.33 -28.31
CA ARG A 370 3.77 12.27 -28.04
C ARG A 370 2.35 12.83 -28.02
N ASN A 371 1.41 12.03 -28.49
CA ASN A 371 -0.02 12.29 -28.32
C ASN A 371 -0.68 11.07 -27.71
N ASP A 372 -1.42 11.25 -26.61
CA ASP A 372 -2.20 10.20 -25.97
C ASP A 372 -3.70 10.48 -26.06
N TRP A 373 -4.48 9.42 -26.19
CA TRP A 373 -5.95 9.40 -26.10
C TRP A 373 -6.37 8.49 -24.97
N VAL A 374 -7.25 8.98 -24.09
CA VAL A 374 -7.75 8.22 -22.94
C VAL A 374 -9.26 8.03 -23.00
N SER A 375 -9.72 6.86 -22.60
CA SER A 375 -11.14 6.49 -22.70
C SER A 375 -12.04 7.08 -21.62
N ASN A 376 -11.51 7.71 -20.60
CA ASN A 376 -12.25 8.22 -19.44
C ASN A 376 -12.53 9.73 -19.50
N LEU A 377 -12.23 10.36 -20.63
CA LEU A 377 -12.59 11.74 -20.93
C LEU A 377 -13.47 11.81 -22.18
N PRO A 378 -14.30 12.86 -22.33
CA PRO A 378 -15.09 13.10 -23.52
C PRO A 378 -14.22 13.25 -24.76
N SER A 379 -14.75 12.94 -25.94
CA SER A 379 -14.03 12.96 -27.23
C SER A 379 -13.36 14.30 -27.52
N GLU A 380 -13.95 15.40 -27.05
CA GLU A 380 -13.46 16.76 -27.24
C GLU A 380 -12.19 17.04 -26.43
N ASN A 381 -11.99 16.32 -25.31
CA ASN A 381 -10.92 16.55 -24.34
C ASN A 381 -10.08 15.31 -24.02
N ASN A 382 -10.27 14.19 -24.72
CA ASN A 382 -9.60 12.93 -24.44
C ASN A 382 -8.18 12.84 -24.99
N SER A 383 -7.74 13.82 -25.77
CA SER A 383 -6.45 13.85 -26.47
C SER A 383 -5.55 14.93 -25.88
N MET A 384 -4.27 14.59 -25.69
CA MET A 384 -3.24 15.54 -25.27
C MET A 384 -1.96 15.33 -26.05
N PHE A 385 -1.49 16.42 -26.66
CA PHE A 385 -0.19 16.47 -27.33
C PHE A 385 0.83 17.16 -26.43
N TYR A 386 1.98 16.53 -26.27
CA TYR A 386 3.05 17.05 -25.43
C TYR A 386 4.42 16.84 -26.07
N PRO A 387 5.04 17.93 -26.57
CA PRO A 387 6.38 17.94 -27.14
C PRO A 387 7.45 18.11 -26.07
N SER A 388 8.67 17.73 -26.41
CA SER A 388 9.89 18.10 -25.69
C SER A 388 11.05 18.30 -26.63
N ALA A 389 11.99 19.15 -26.20
CA ALA A 389 13.24 19.38 -26.90
C ALA A 389 14.37 19.61 -25.91
N SER A 390 15.53 19.07 -26.20
CA SER A 390 16.74 19.31 -25.37
C SER A 390 17.97 19.47 -26.26
N VAL A 391 18.94 20.23 -25.74
CA VAL A 391 20.24 20.42 -26.33
C VAL A 391 21.32 20.19 -25.29
N SER A 392 22.37 19.48 -25.66
CA SER A 392 23.58 19.29 -24.86
C SER A 392 24.79 19.71 -25.68
N PHE A 393 25.67 20.49 -25.07
CA PHE A 393 26.89 20.99 -25.68
C PHE A 393 28.10 20.66 -24.80
N LEU A 394 29.14 20.10 -25.43
CA LEU A 394 30.39 19.68 -24.82
C LEU A 394 31.56 20.50 -25.36
N PRO A 395 31.86 21.69 -24.81
CA PRO A 395 32.97 22.53 -25.25
C PRO A 395 34.30 21.80 -25.27
N THR A 396 34.53 20.93 -24.27
CA THR A 396 35.75 20.13 -24.13
C THR A 396 35.91 19.03 -25.19
N SER A 397 34.85 18.68 -25.89
CA SER A 397 34.93 17.77 -27.07
C SER A 397 35.02 18.55 -28.38
N MET A 398 34.52 19.80 -28.42
CA MET A 398 34.58 20.65 -29.58
C MET A 398 36.01 21.11 -29.89
N ASP A 399 36.75 21.55 -28.87
CA ASP A 399 38.12 22.03 -29.01
C ASP A 399 38.94 21.62 -27.77
N GLU A 400 40.11 21.02 -28.02
CA GLU A 400 41.04 20.60 -26.95
C GLU A 400 41.57 21.78 -26.14
N ASN A 401 41.59 23.00 -26.65
CA ASN A 401 41.95 24.20 -25.92
C ASN A 401 41.03 24.48 -24.71
N PHE A 402 39.82 23.97 -24.72
CA PHE A 402 38.93 24.00 -23.54
C PHE A 402 39.32 23.02 -22.45
N LYS A 403 40.12 22.00 -22.79
CA LYS A 403 40.64 21.07 -21.77
C LYS A 403 41.87 21.64 -21.07
N SER A 404 41.92 21.46 -19.78
CA SER A 404 43.10 21.80 -18.97
C SER A 404 43.23 20.80 -17.82
N GLU A 405 44.37 20.83 -17.10
CA GLU A 405 44.51 20.05 -15.86
C GLU A 405 43.43 20.39 -14.83
N ASN A 406 42.90 21.59 -14.87
CA ASN A 406 41.83 22.06 -13.97
C ASN A 406 40.41 21.79 -14.48
N LEU A 407 40.19 21.68 -15.80
CA LEU A 407 38.90 21.40 -16.42
C LEU A 407 39.10 20.33 -17.48
N SER A 408 38.78 19.09 -17.15
CA SER A 408 38.95 17.95 -18.06
C SER A 408 37.68 17.59 -18.85
N TYR A 409 36.53 18.00 -18.34
CA TYR A 409 35.24 17.76 -18.98
C TYR A 409 34.26 18.88 -18.59
N LEU A 410 33.53 19.37 -19.60
CA LEU A 410 32.42 20.31 -19.40
C LEU A 410 31.29 19.94 -20.37
N LYS A 411 30.09 19.77 -19.85
CA LYS A 411 28.85 19.62 -20.59
C LYS A 411 27.83 20.63 -20.06
N VAL A 412 27.21 21.35 -20.94
CA VAL A 412 26.10 22.26 -20.65
C VAL A 412 24.88 21.70 -21.33
N ARG A 413 23.74 21.70 -20.64
CA ARG A 413 22.48 21.22 -21.20
C ARG A 413 21.35 22.18 -20.89
N ALA A 414 20.39 22.23 -21.82
CA ALA A 414 19.12 22.93 -21.66
C ALA A 414 18.02 22.06 -22.27
N GLY A 415 16.86 22.01 -21.62
CA GLY A 415 15.74 21.25 -22.12
C GLY A 415 14.41 21.84 -21.69
N TYR A 416 13.43 21.69 -22.55
CA TYR A 416 12.04 21.94 -22.23
C TYR A 416 11.24 20.67 -22.53
N GLY A 417 10.51 20.17 -21.53
CA GLY A 417 9.67 18.98 -21.66
C GLY A 417 8.27 19.24 -21.14
N THR A 418 7.31 18.56 -21.75
CA THR A 418 5.94 18.56 -21.26
C THR A 418 5.48 17.13 -20.97
N SER A 419 4.57 16.99 -20.00
CA SER A 419 3.99 15.70 -19.59
C SER A 419 2.51 15.91 -19.26
N ALA A 420 1.67 14.95 -19.60
CA ALA A 420 0.26 14.98 -19.30
C ALA A 420 -0.09 14.10 -18.10
N SER A 421 -1.05 14.56 -17.29
CA SER A 421 -1.70 13.75 -16.25
C SER A 421 -3.20 13.69 -16.54
N PHE A 422 -3.77 12.48 -16.46
CA PHE A 422 -5.17 12.25 -16.77
C PHE A 422 -5.94 11.93 -15.47
N PRO A 423 -7.21 12.36 -15.34
CA PRO A 423 -8.00 12.07 -14.16
C PRO A 423 -8.29 10.57 -14.03
N GLY A 424 -8.44 10.12 -12.79
CA GLY A 424 -8.93 8.76 -12.52
C GLY A 424 -10.46 8.68 -12.59
N GLY A 425 -11.00 7.50 -12.90
CA GLY A 425 -12.44 7.29 -12.99
C GLY A 425 -13.11 8.03 -14.15
N TYR A 426 -14.37 8.40 -13.98
CA TYR A 426 -15.18 9.13 -14.98
C TYR A 426 -15.77 10.41 -14.37
N PRO A 427 -14.94 11.42 -14.06
CA PRO A 427 -15.38 12.63 -13.35
C PRO A 427 -16.19 13.59 -14.22
N THR A 428 -16.40 13.26 -15.47
CA THR A 428 -17.14 14.07 -16.45
C THR A 428 -18.62 13.71 -16.55
N VAL A 429 -19.07 12.67 -15.86
CA VAL A 429 -20.45 12.16 -15.89
C VAL A 429 -21.02 12.04 -14.48
N ASN A 430 -22.17 12.66 -14.25
CA ASN A 430 -22.90 12.41 -13.01
C ASN A 430 -23.49 11.00 -13.01
N THR A 431 -23.20 10.27 -11.95
CA THR A 431 -23.73 8.92 -11.74
C THR A 431 -24.73 8.90 -10.59
N VAL A 432 -25.68 8.01 -10.67
CA VAL A 432 -26.67 7.75 -9.63
C VAL A 432 -26.27 6.48 -8.88
N GLY A 433 -25.94 6.61 -7.61
CA GLY A 433 -25.72 5.45 -6.73
C GLY A 433 -27.04 4.81 -6.36
N GLN A 434 -27.16 3.49 -6.54
CA GLN A 434 -28.32 2.72 -6.07
C GLN A 434 -27.99 2.02 -4.76
N SER A 435 -28.90 2.11 -3.81
CA SER A 435 -28.84 1.35 -2.57
C SER A 435 -30.21 0.86 -2.16
N THR A 436 -30.26 -0.25 -1.44
CA THR A 436 -31.48 -0.70 -0.76
C THR A 436 -31.48 -0.11 0.65
N ASN A 437 -32.43 0.77 0.94
CA ASN A 437 -32.57 1.31 2.28
C ASN A 437 -33.58 0.45 3.06
N VAL A 438 -33.11 -0.19 4.13
CA VAL A 438 -33.94 -1.02 5.03
C VAL A 438 -34.44 -0.18 6.23
N ASN A 439 -34.31 1.14 6.20
CA ASN A 439 -34.78 1.99 7.28
C ASN A 439 -36.31 2.00 7.37
N GLY A 440 -36.81 1.46 8.46
CA GLY A 440 -38.18 1.65 8.89
C GLY A 440 -39.04 0.40 9.08
N GLY A 441 -38.46 -0.80 9.24
CA GLY A 441 -39.21 -1.99 9.69
C GLY A 441 -40.26 -2.50 8.71
N LEU A 442 -40.22 -2.08 7.46
CA LEU A 442 -41.01 -2.68 6.38
C LEU A 442 -40.27 -3.88 5.83
N ASN A 443 -40.89 -5.04 5.86
CA ASN A 443 -40.42 -6.25 5.19
C ASN A 443 -40.43 -6.01 3.67
N GLY A 444 -39.31 -5.50 3.17
CA GLY A 444 -39.11 -5.18 1.76
C GLY A 444 -38.29 -3.92 1.63
N GLY A 445 -37.00 -4.04 1.32
CA GLY A 445 -36.12 -2.87 1.10
C GLY A 445 -36.65 -2.03 -0.07
N ILE A 446 -36.63 -0.70 0.11
CA ILE A 446 -36.91 0.25 -0.96
C ILE A 446 -35.60 0.56 -1.67
N ILE A 447 -35.57 0.41 -2.98
CA ILE A 447 -34.43 0.85 -3.81
C ILE A 447 -34.43 2.38 -3.78
N THR A 448 -33.35 2.95 -3.27
CA THR A 448 -33.12 4.40 -3.27
C THR A 448 -32.02 4.75 -4.26
N ASN A 449 -32.23 5.85 -4.97
CA ASN A 449 -31.23 6.44 -5.83
C ASN A 449 -30.64 7.66 -5.12
N SER A 450 -29.34 7.74 -5.04
CA SER A 450 -28.62 8.90 -4.52
C SER A 450 -27.76 9.54 -5.61
N VAL A 451 -27.79 10.84 -5.70
CA VAL A 451 -26.87 11.60 -6.55
C VAL A 451 -25.56 11.82 -5.79
N SER A 452 -24.44 11.75 -6.50
CA SER A 452 -23.14 12.08 -5.91
C SER A 452 -23.14 13.51 -5.34
N ASN A 453 -22.46 13.71 -4.23
CA ASN A 453 -22.22 15.05 -3.68
C ASN A 453 -21.22 15.87 -4.53
N PHE A 454 -20.60 15.25 -5.53
CA PHE A 454 -19.67 15.89 -6.46
C PHE A 454 -20.38 16.12 -7.79
N GLN A 455 -20.32 17.35 -8.29
CA GLN A 455 -20.82 17.68 -9.61
C GLN A 455 -19.79 17.26 -10.66
N ALA A 456 -20.19 16.48 -11.65
CA ALA A 456 -19.33 16.15 -12.79
C ALA A 456 -19.01 17.40 -13.60
N ASN A 457 -17.79 17.46 -14.12
CA ASN A 457 -17.35 18.51 -15.02
C ASN A 457 -17.19 17.95 -16.44
N PRO A 458 -18.14 18.16 -17.36
CA PRO A 458 -18.05 17.68 -18.73
C PRO A 458 -16.91 18.30 -19.54
N ASP A 459 -16.42 19.47 -19.13
CA ASP A 459 -15.36 20.21 -19.82
C ASP A 459 -13.96 19.91 -19.24
N LEU A 460 -13.85 18.90 -18.40
CA LEU A 460 -12.59 18.53 -17.76
C LEU A 460 -11.53 18.18 -18.81
N LYS A 461 -10.34 18.73 -18.64
CA LYS A 461 -9.16 18.51 -19.49
C LYS A 461 -8.06 17.79 -18.71
N PRO A 462 -7.14 17.12 -19.41
CA PRO A 462 -5.91 16.62 -18.80
C PRO A 462 -5.07 17.77 -18.25
N GLU A 463 -4.35 17.52 -17.16
CA GLU A 463 -3.34 18.42 -16.65
C GLU A 463 -2.10 18.40 -17.55
N LEU A 464 -1.50 19.54 -17.80
CA LEU A 464 -0.25 19.66 -18.55
C LEU A 464 0.84 20.26 -17.66
N LEU A 465 1.84 19.45 -17.36
CA LEU A 465 3.06 19.87 -16.70
C LEU A 465 4.10 20.26 -17.74
N GLY A 466 4.64 21.48 -17.65
CA GLY A 466 5.78 21.94 -18.43
C GLY A 466 6.98 22.17 -17.52
N GLU A 467 8.15 21.70 -17.93
CA GLU A 467 9.40 21.88 -17.21
C GLU A 467 10.49 22.44 -18.11
N LEU A 468 11.15 23.48 -17.65
CA LEU A 468 12.37 24.04 -18.23
C LEU A 468 13.54 23.66 -17.32
N GLU A 469 14.57 23.04 -17.86
CA GLU A 469 15.78 22.65 -17.13
C GLU A 469 17.04 23.21 -17.80
N PHE A 470 17.97 23.66 -16.95
CA PHE A 470 19.35 23.97 -17.32
C PHE A 470 20.28 23.15 -16.43
N GLY A 471 21.32 22.57 -17.03
CA GLY A 471 22.26 21.75 -16.29
C GLY A 471 23.70 21.95 -16.73
N VAL A 472 24.61 21.74 -15.81
CA VAL A 472 26.06 21.75 -16.03
C VAL A 472 26.67 20.51 -15.39
N ASP A 473 27.47 19.80 -16.19
CA ASP A 473 28.29 18.69 -15.70
C ASP A 473 29.75 19.06 -15.97
N ALA A 474 30.59 19.07 -14.93
CA ALA A 474 32.00 19.38 -15.04
C ALA A 474 32.87 18.40 -14.25
N ARG A 475 34.05 18.10 -14.80
CA ARG A 475 35.12 17.38 -14.07
C ARG A 475 36.33 18.27 -13.99
N VAL A 476 36.77 18.52 -12.74
CA VAL A 476 37.85 19.44 -12.46
C VAL A 476 38.96 18.75 -11.67
N TRP A 477 40.15 19.42 -11.60
CA TRP A 477 41.29 18.93 -10.89
C TRP A 477 41.71 17.50 -11.27
N LYS A 478 42.08 17.30 -12.55
CA LYS A 478 42.47 15.98 -13.07
C LYS A 478 41.45 14.88 -12.77
N ASN A 479 40.19 15.17 -12.97
CA ASN A 479 39.03 14.29 -12.70
C ASN A 479 38.81 13.90 -11.22
N ARG A 480 39.40 14.67 -10.25
CA ARG A 480 39.22 14.36 -8.83
C ARG A 480 37.91 14.84 -8.28
N ILE A 481 37.31 15.88 -8.86
CA ILE A 481 36.05 16.44 -8.44
C ILE A 481 35.09 16.41 -9.63
N GLY A 482 33.91 15.81 -9.44
CA GLY A 482 32.78 15.86 -10.33
C GLY A 482 31.73 16.83 -9.80
N ILE A 483 31.27 17.75 -10.63
CA ILE A 483 30.19 18.70 -10.34
C ILE A 483 29.04 18.38 -11.29
N ASN A 484 27.85 18.16 -10.73
CA ASN A 484 26.60 18.10 -11.48
C ASN A 484 25.62 19.05 -10.82
N ALA A 485 25.14 20.04 -11.56
CA ALA A 485 24.22 21.04 -11.06
C ALA A 485 23.08 21.23 -12.07
N SER A 486 21.86 21.25 -11.59
CA SER A 486 20.66 21.52 -12.38
C SER A 486 19.81 22.57 -11.70
N TYR A 487 19.26 23.46 -12.54
CA TYR A 487 18.17 24.36 -12.18
C TYR A 487 16.97 24.04 -13.04
N TYR A 488 15.80 23.92 -12.42
CA TYR A 488 14.58 23.66 -13.16
C TYR A 488 13.41 24.51 -12.65
N GLU A 489 12.49 24.79 -13.55
CA GLU A 489 11.24 25.47 -13.28
C GLU A 489 10.08 24.64 -13.84
N ARG A 490 9.09 24.35 -12.99
CA ARG A 490 7.88 23.58 -13.33
C ARG A 490 6.64 24.42 -13.27
N ASN A 491 5.80 24.30 -14.28
CA ASN A 491 4.50 24.93 -14.34
C ASN A 491 3.44 23.90 -14.72
N THR A 492 2.36 23.81 -13.94
CA THR A 492 1.21 22.96 -14.27
C THR A 492 0.05 23.83 -14.70
N LYS A 493 -0.55 23.49 -15.86
CA LYS A 493 -1.77 24.08 -16.39
C LYS A 493 -2.93 23.10 -16.22
N ASP A 494 -4.15 23.64 -16.10
CA ASP A 494 -5.39 22.86 -15.99
C ASP A 494 -5.37 21.85 -14.83
N LEU A 495 -4.80 22.26 -13.68
CA LEU A 495 -4.70 21.43 -12.47
C LEU A 495 -6.09 21.00 -12.01
N ILE A 496 -6.28 19.69 -11.83
CA ILE A 496 -7.55 19.10 -11.40
C ILE A 496 -7.67 19.18 -9.89
N VAL A 497 -8.59 20.01 -9.41
CA VAL A 497 -8.84 20.23 -7.98
C VAL A 497 -10.34 20.20 -7.68
N PHE A 498 -10.69 19.76 -6.49
CA PHE A 498 -12.07 19.90 -5.99
C PHE A 498 -12.34 21.36 -5.60
N LYS A 499 -13.30 21.98 -6.28
CA LYS A 499 -13.71 23.35 -6.00
C LYS A 499 -15.00 23.32 -5.17
N PRO A 500 -15.03 23.88 -3.93
CA PRO A 500 -16.24 23.98 -3.15
C PRO A 500 -17.34 24.72 -3.90
N LEU A 501 -18.54 24.17 -3.91
CA LEU A 501 -19.71 24.77 -4.52
C LEU A 501 -20.66 25.34 -3.45
N PRO A 502 -21.48 26.36 -3.79
CA PRO A 502 -22.53 26.84 -2.90
C PRO A 502 -23.48 25.70 -2.53
N THR A 503 -23.90 25.63 -1.27
CA THR A 503 -24.84 24.62 -0.77
C THR A 503 -26.18 24.60 -1.51
N SER A 504 -26.58 25.75 -2.08
CA SER A 504 -27.79 25.88 -2.91
C SER A 504 -27.71 25.09 -4.23
N SER A 505 -26.54 24.69 -4.66
CA SER A 505 -26.38 23.83 -5.86
C SER A 505 -26.80 22.38 -5.63
N GLY A 506 -26.89 21.93 -4.37
CA GLY A 506 -27.09 20.54 -3.99
C GLY A 506 -25.80 19.68 -4.05
N TYR A 507 -24.68 20.29 -4.39
CA TYR A 507 -23.35 19.64 -4.45
C TYR A 507 -22.38 20.27 -3.45
N THR A 508 -21.37 19.54 -3.03
CA THR A 508 -20.29 20.05 -2.18
C THR A 508 -19.09 20.55 -2.97
N SER A 509 -18.82 19.95 -4.12
CA SER A 509 -17.73 20.34 -5.02
C SER A 509 -17.92 19.73 -6.41
#